data_e1dec742e3522da3e59b4114efc00947
#
_entry.id   e1dec742e3522da3e59b4114efc00947
#
_cell.length_a   1.000
_cell.length_b   1.000
_cell.length_c   1.000
_cell.angle_alpha   90.00
_cell.angle_beta   90.00
_cell.angle_gamma   90.00
#
_symmetry.space_group_name_H-M   'P 1'
#
loop_
_entity.id
_entity.type
_entity.pdbx_description
1 polymer ?
#
loop_
_entity_poly.entity_id
_entity_poly.type
_entity_poly.pdbx_seq_one_letter_code
_entity_poly.pdbx_strand_id
1 'polypeptide(L)' 'MDEKKAKFYQSYANLPLELRSEICLVIDGEPITWNVAKLEIDNNTDKGVQIIQKLFDLLILK' A
#
# COMPACT_ATOMS: atom_id res chain seq x y z
N MET A 1 5.99 11.77 5.67
CA MET A 1 6.26 10.37 5.38
C MET A 1 5.67 9.43 6.42
N ASP A 2 5.95 9.69 7.69
CA ASP A 2 5.48 8.82 8.76
C ASP A 2 3.96 8.78 8.89
N GLU A 3 3.29 9.91 8.68
CA GLU A 3 1.83 9.96 8.74
C GLU A 3 1.19 9.10 7.66
N LYS A 4 1.73 9.14 6.45
CA LYS A 4 1.22 8.34 5.35
C LYS A 4 1.44 6.86 5.61
N LYS A 5 2.62 6.53 6.14
CA LYS A 5 2.95 5.17 6.50
C LYS A 5 2.00 4.63 7.58
N ALA A 6 1.77 5.44 8.60
CA ALA A 6 0.86 5.06 9.68
C ALA A 6 -0.55 4.82 9.14
N LYS A 7 -1.02 5.67 8.23
CA LYS A 7 -2.34 5.48 7.63
C LYS A 7 -2.42 4.22 6.80
N PHE A 8 -1.34 3.90 6.08
CA PHE A 8 -1.29 2.64 5.34
C PHE A 8 -1.42 1.44 6.29
N TYR A 9 -0.63 1.43 7.36
CA TYR A 9 -0.68 0.32 8.30
C TYR A 9 -2.04 0.19 8.98
N GLN A 10 -2.67 1.32 9.29
CA GLN A 10 -4.00 1.32 9.87
C GLN A 10 -5.02 0.69 8.92
N SER A 11 -4.96 1.08 7.65
CA SER A 11 -5.86 0.52 6.64
C SER A 11 -5.60 -0.97 6.44
N TYR A 12 -4.34 -1.36 6.37
CA TYR A 12 -3.96 -2.76 6.21
C TYR A 12 -4.46 -3.60 7.40
N ALA A 13 -4.30 -3.09 8.62
CA ALA A 13 -4.73 -3.82 9.81
C ALA A 13 -6.24 -4.02 9.85
N ASN A 14 -7.00 -3.12 9.24
CA ASN A 14 -8.45 -3.21 9.20
C ASN A 14 -8.98 -4.07 8.05
N LEU A 15 -8.10 -4.52 7.15
CA LEU A 15 -8.51 -5.38 6.05
C LEU A 15 -8.77 -6.81 6.53
N PRO A 16 -9.86 -7.43 6.10
CA PRO A 16 -10.01 -8.88 6.27
C PRO A 16 -8.85 -9.61 5.61
N LEU A 17 -8.44 -10.74 6.19
CA LEU A 17 -7.28 -11.49 5.69
C LEU A 17 -7.42 -11.85 4.21
N GLU A 18 -8.62 -12.20 3.76
CA GLU A 18 -8.84 -12.58 2.36
C GLU A 18 -8.57 -11.43 1.40
N LEU A 19 -8.80 -10.19 1.84
CA LEU A 19 -8.63 -9.03 0.97
C LEU A 19 -7.17 -8.60 0.85
N ARG A 20 -6.30 -9.07 1.73
CA ARG A 20 -4.88 -8.70 1.69
C ARG A 20 -4.15 -9.27 0.48
N SER A 21 -4.73 -10.30 -0.14
CA SER A 21 -4.18 -10.88 -1.37
C SER A 21 -4.74 -10.22 -2.64
N GLU A 22 -5.69 -9.30 -2.47
CA GLU A 22 -6.29 -8.59 -3.61
C GLU A 22 -5.40 -7.46 -4.07
N ILE A 23 -5.50 -7.14 -5.36
CA ILE A 23 -4.72 -6.04 -5.93
C ILE A 23 -5.27 -4.71 -5.40
N CYS A 24 -4.38 -3.87 -4.86
CA CYS A 24 -4.78 -2.55 -4.39
C CYS A 24 -4.48 -1.46 -5.42
N LEU A 25 -3.52 -1.67 -6.30
CA LEU A 25 -3.20 -0.70 -7.35
C LEU A 25 -2.29 -1.35 -8.39
N VAL A 26 -2.06 -0.61 -9.49
CA VAL A 26 -1.15 -1.03 -10.56
C VAL A 26 -0.10 0.07 -10.73
N ILE A 27 1.18 -0.32 -10.73
CA ILE A 27 2.30 0.60 -10.96
C ILE A 27 3.07 0.11 -12.16
N ASP A 28 3.19 0.95 -13.19
CA ASP A 28 3.94 0.63 -14.42
C ASP A 28 3.49 -0.70 -15.04
N GLY A 29 2.19 -0.96 -15.00
CA GLY A 29 1.63 -2.19 -15.54
C GLY A 29 1.75 -3.40 -14.63
N GLU A 30 2.34 -3.24 -13.45
CA GLU A 30 2.51 -4.32 -12.49
C GLU A 30 1.43 -4.25 -11.41
N PRO A 31 0.59 -5.29 -11.26
CA PRO A 31 -0.40 -5.30 -10.20
C PRO A 31 0.26 -5.51 -8.84
N ILE A 32 -0.16 -4.70 -7.88
CA ILE A 32 0.38 -4.72 -6.52
C ILE A 32 -0.71 -5.12 -5.56
N THR A 33 -0.50 -6.21 -4.82
CA THR A 33 -1.44 -6.63 -3.78
C THR A 33 -1.15 -5.87 -2.49
N TRP A 34 -2.11 -5.91 -1.55
CA TRP A 34 -1.90 -5.30 -0.24
C TRP A 34 -0.69 -5.92 0.48
N ASN A 35 -0.52 -7.25 0.35
CA ASN A 35 0.62 -7.93 0.97
C ASN A 35 1.95 -7.47 0.38
N VAL A 36 2.02 -7.33 -0.94
CA VAL A 36 3.24 -6.86 -1.60
C VAL A 36 3.50 -5.40 -1.20
N ALA A 37 2.45 -4.58 -1.16
CA ALA A 37 2.59 -3.19 -0.75
C ALA A 37 3.18 -3.11 0.66
N LYS A 38 2.67 -3.91 1.58
CA LYS A 38 3.18 -3.92 2.95
C LYS A 38 4.65 -4.31 3.00
N LEU A 39 5.03 -5.34 2.23
CA LEU A 39 6.42 -5.81 2.20
C LEU A 39 7.36 -4.71 1.73
N GLU A 40 7.01 -4.02 0.65
CA GLU A 40 7.84 -2.95 0.11
C GLU A 40 7.93 -1.78 1.08
N ILE A 41 6.81 -1.43 1.70
CA ILE A 41 6.77 -0.33 2.66
C ILE A 41 7.59 -0.67 3.91
N ASP A 42 7.48 -1.91 4.40
CA ASP A 42 8.25 -2.36 5.56
C ASP A 42 9.75 -2.25 5.31
N ASN A 43 10.18 -2.52 4.08
CA ASN A 43 11.59 -2.49 3.71
C ASN A 43 12.06 -1.11 3.26
N ASN A 44 11.20 -0.12 3.28
CA ASN A 44 11.52 1.27 2.90
C ASN A 44 12.13 1.37 1.51
N THR A 45 11.62 0.57 0.57
CA THR A 45 12.10 0.59 -0.81
C THR A 45 11.55 1.81 -1.55
N ASP A 46 12.18 2.15 -2.68
CA ASP A 46 11.65 3.21 -3.55
C ASP A 46 10.24 2.85 -4.04
N LYS A 47 10.03 1.57 -4.32
CA LYS A 47 8.71 1.08 -4.72
C LYS A 47 7.68 1.31 -3.62
N GLY A 48 8.07 1.09 -2.36
CA GLY A 48 7.20 1.34 -1.23
C GLY A 48 6.76 2.79 -1.14
N VAL A 49 7.69 3.71 -1.39
CA VAL A 49 7.36 5.15 -1.42
C VAL A 49 6.37 5.44 -2.53
N GLN A 50 6.59 4.89 -3.72
CA GLN A 50 5.68 5.07 -4.86
C GLN A 50 4.30 4.52 -4.56
N ILE A 51 4.23 3.36 -3.90
CA ILE A 51 2.96 2.73 -3.54
C ILE A 51 2.16 3.63 -2.61
N ILE A 52 2.79 4.13 -1.54
CA ILE A 52 2.12 5.00 -0.58
C ILE A 52 1.61 6.26 -1.29
N GLN A 53 2.45 6.88 -2.10
CA GLN A 53 2.08 8.10 -2.79
C GLN A 53 0.90 7.88 -3.72
N LYS A 54 0.93 6.77 -4.47
CA LYS A 54 -0.14 6.43 -5.41
C LYS A 54 -1.46 6.17 -4.68
N LEU A 55 -1.40 5.48 -3.56
CA LEU A 55 -2.61 5.20 -2.77
C LEU A 55 -3.25 6.48 -2.26
N PHE A 56 -2.45 7.46 -1.84
CA PHE A 56 -2.99 8.76 -1.44
C PHE A 56 -3.54 9.53 -2.63
N ASP A 57 -2.83 9.51 -3.77
CA ASP A 57 -3.29 10.20 -4.97
C ASP A 57 -4.63 9.67 -5.46
N LEU A 58 -4.86 8.36 -5.29
CA LEU A 58 -6.12 7.72 -5.69
C LEU A 58 -7.19 7.80 -4.61
N LEU A 59 -6.90 8.47 -3.50
CA LEU A 59 -7.81 8.62 -2.37
C LEU A 59 -8.21 7.28 -1.73
N ILE A 60 -7.38 6.27 -1.90
CA ILE A 60 -7.60 4.96 -1.25
C ILE A 60 -7.25 5.05 0.22
N LEU A 61 -6.16 5.78 0.54
CA LEU A 61 -5.82 6.13 1.91
C LEU A 61 -6.25 7.56 2.19
N LYS A 62 -6.85 7.80 3.35
CA LYS A 62 -7.35 9.14 3.70
C LYS A 62 -6.85 9.61 5.04
#